data_e3244eab52d0b5eca7a9a17dc3549918
#
_entry.id   e3244eab52d0b5eca7a9a17dc3549918
#
_cell.length_a   1.000
_cell.length_b   1.000
_cell.length_c   1.000
_cell.angle_alpha   90.00
_cell.angle_beta   90.00
_cell.angle_gamma   90.00
#
_symmetry.space_group_name_H-M   'P 1'
#
loop_
_entity.id
_entity.type
_entity.pdbx_description
1 polymer ?
#
loop_
_entity_poly.entity_id
_entity_poly.type
_entity_poly.pdbx_seq_one_letter_code
_entity_poly.pdbx_strand_id
1 'polypeptide(L)'
;MSKKIGVIFGGPSPEHDISILTGLQSVRILSKKYEVSSIYWSKDNKWYLVDNLNESVDFLENKEIFKKNLELKFNENPGFYQKRKKIELDIVVNACHGGPGEDGSLQSLLNIFNIKYTGPDQISAQICMDKYAFYSLMKENNLPVIEKKLLNVDENEFNEDHILKPRFGGSSIG
;
A
#
# COMPACT_ATOMS: atom_id res chain seq x y z
N MET A 1 -13.05 -10.66 23.40
CA MET A 1 -12.21 -11.32 22.37
C MET A 1 -11.15 -10.35 21.91
N SER A 2 -9.91 -10.80 21.69
CA SER A 2 -8.86 -9.96 21.11
C SER A 2 -9.22 -9.62 19.68
N LYS A 3 -8.93 -8.37 19.23
CA LYS A 3 -9.14 -7.98 17.83
C LYS A 3 -8.13 -8.68 16.93
N LYS A 4 -8.59 -9.11 15.76
CA LYS A 4 -7.78 -9.74 14.70
C LYS A 4 -7.33 -8.68 13.72
N ILE A 5 -6.05 -8.41 13.71
CA ILE A 5 -5.45 -7.34 12.89
C ILE A 5 -4.65 -7.96 11.76
N GLY A 6 -4.94 -7.56 10.52
CA GLY A 6 -4.06 -7.82 9.39
C GLY A 6 -3.01 -6.70 9.28
N VAL A 7 -1.77 -7.02 9.00
CA VAL A 7 -0.77 -6.05 8.57
C VAL A 7 -0.38 -6.42 7.14
N ILE A 8 -0.72 -5.56 6.18
CA ILE A 8 -0.38 -5.75 4.77
C ILE A 8 0.85 -4.91 4.44
N PHE A 9 1.84 -5.53 3.83
CA PHE A 9 3.10 -4.89 3.45
C PHE A 9 3.73 -5.53 2.20
N GLY A 10 4.71 -4.85 1.61
CA GLY A 10 5.31 -5.18 0.32
C GLY A 10 4.61 -4.46 -0.82
N GLY A 11 4.07 -5.19 -1.77
CA GLY A 11 3.37 -4.68 -2.96
C GLY A 11 4.30 -4.47 -4.16
N PRO A 12 3.73 -4.42 -5.39
CA PRO A 12 4.48 -4.19 -6.62
C PRO A 12 4.83 -2.69 -6.78
N SER A 13 5.75 -2.22 -5.97
CA SER A 13 6.19 -0.83 -5.90
C SER A 13 7.71 -0.76 -5.83
N PRO A 14 8.34 0.31 -6.32
CA PRO A 14 9.77 0.57 -6.08
C PRO A 14 10.13 0.67 -4.60
N GLU A 15 9.16 1.02 -3.75
CA GLU A 15 9.31 1.15 -2.29
C GLU A 15 9.00 -0.16 -1.52
N HIS A 16 8.94 -1.28 -2.23
CA HIS A 16 8.62 -2.62 -1.69
C HIS A 16 9.42 -2.99 -0.44
N ASP A 17 10.72 -2.78 -0.48
CA ASP A 17 11.62 -3.20 0.60
C ASP A 17 11.45 -2.34 1.86
N ILE A 18 11.16 -1.04 1.68
CA ILE A 18 10.80 -0.13 2.78
C ILE A 18 9.46 -0.55 3.40
N SER A 19 8.51 -0.94 2.56
CA SER A 19 7.22 -1.46 3.03
C SER A 19 7.39 -2.72 3.90
N ILE A 20 8.30 -3.63 3.56
CA ILE A 20 8.62 -4.79 4.40
C ILE A 20 9.09 -4.34 5.79
N LEU A 21 10.03 -3.39 5.88
CA LEU A 21 10.53 -2.88 7.15
C LEU A 21 9.41 -2.28 8.01
N THR A 22 8.58 -1.43 7.41
CA THR A 22 7.43 -0.80 8.08
C THR A 22 6.42 -1.86 8.57
N GLY A 23 6.13 -2.85 7.73
CA GLY A 23 5.23 -3.95 8.06
C GLY A 23 5.72 -4.77 9.23
N LEU A 24 6.98 -5.20 9.22
CA LEU A 24 7.58 -6.00 10.28
C LEU A 24 7.63 -5.24 11.62
N GLN A 25 7.94 -3.93 11.60
CA GLN A 25 7.87 -3.09 12.79
C GLN A 25 6.45 -3.03 13.35
N SER A 26 5.46 -2.81 12.50
CA SER A 26 4.05 -2.77 12.87
C SER A 26 3.59 -4.10 13.48
N VAL A 27 3.95 -5.23 12.86
CA VAL A 27 3.66 -6.58 13.35
C VAL A 27 4.24 -6.78 14.75
N ARG A 28 5.51 -6.46 14.97
CA ARG A 28 6.18 -6.63 16.28
C ARG A 28 5.52 -5.82 17.40
N ILE A 29 5.07 -4.60 17.09
CA ILE A 29 4.40 -3.75 18.07
C ILE A 29 2.99 -4.26 18.37
N LEU A 30 2.21 -4.55 17.34
CA LEU A 30 0.81 -4.95 17.47
C LEU A 30 0.64 -6.34 18.07
N SER A 31 1.53 -7.28 17.77
CA SER A 31 1.51 -8.65 18.32
C SER A 31 1.65 -8.72 19.83
N LYS A 32 2.13 -7.65 20.48
CA LYS A 32 2.17 -7.55 21.95
C LYS A 32 0.78 -7.48 22.60
N LYS A 33 -0.24 -7.07 21.83
CA LYS A 33 -1.58 -6.79 22.36
C LYS A 33 -2.71 -7.45 21.59
N TYR A 34 -2.50 -7.78 20.33
CA TYR A 34 -3.54 -8.24 19.40
C TYR A 34 -3.14 -9.56 18.73
N GLU A 35 -4.14 -10.27 18.19
CA GLU A 35 -3.92 -11.37 17.27
C GLU A 35 -3.59 -10.77 15.88
N VAL A 36 -2.35 -10.95 15.41
CA VAL A 36 -1.87 -10.34 14.19
C VAL A 36 -1.64 -11.38 13.10
N SER A 37 -2.17 -11.11 11.90
CA SER A 37 -1.89 -11.83 10.67
C SER A 37 -0.99 -10.98 9.78
N SER A 38 0.24 -11.43 9.56
CA SER A 38 1.19 -10.78 8.65
C SER A 38 0.91 -11.22 7.21
N ILE A 39 0.47 -10.28 6.38
CA ILE A 39 0.10 -10.52 4.99
C ILE A 39 1.13 -9.83 4.09
N TYR A 40 1.97 -10.63 3.47
CA TYR A 40 2.97 -10.15 2.53
C TYR A 40 2.41 -10.15 1.10
N TRP A 41 2.52 -9.00 0.44
CA TRP A 41 2.21 -8.80 -0.97
C TRP A 41 3.51 -8.72 -1.76
N SER A 42 3.76 -9.70 -2.62
CA SER A 42 5.01 -9.76 -3.39
C SER A 42 5.03 -8.82 -4.59
N LYS A 43 6.21 -8.58 -5.16
CA LYS A 43 6.39 -7.76 -6.37
C LYS A 43 5.66 -8.33 -7.60
N ASP A 44 5.43 -9.64 -7.65
CA ASP A 44 4.70 -10.34 -8.71
C ASP A 44 3.20 -10.53 -8.42
N ASN A 45 2.64 -9.68 -7.55
CA ASN A 45 1.21 -9.65 -7.19
C ASN A 45 0.67 -10.92 -6.52
N LYS A 46 1.51 -11.69 -5.86
CA LYS A 46 1.08 -12.82 -5.05
C LYS A 46 0.97 -12.44 -3.58
N TRP A 47 0.13 -13.16 -2.85
CA TRP A 47 -0.17 -12.89 -1.46
C TRP A 47 0.21 -14.07 -0.59
N TYR A 48 0.82 -13.82 0.55
CA TYR A 48 1.31 -14.84 1.45
C TYR A 48 1.00 -14.49 2.91
N LEU A 49 0.61 -15.51 3.68
CA LEU A 49 0.58 -15.39 5.13
C LEU A 49 1.97 -15.76 5.64
N VAL A 50 2.63 -14.82 6.28
CA VAL A 50 4.01 -15.00 6.76
C VAL A 50 4.07 -15.05 8.28
N ASP A 51 5.17 -15.57 8.82
CA ASP A 51 5.37 -15.65 10.25
C ASP A 51 5.65 -14.26 10.84
N ASN A 52 5.10 -13.97 12.02
CA ASN A 52 5.27 -12.68 12.70
C ASN A 52 6.70 -12.47 13.24
N LEU A 53 7.52 -13.50 13.27
CA LEU A 53 8.92 -13.47 13.72
C LEU A 53 9.92 -13.29 12.57
N ASN A 54 9.46 -13.22 11.33
CA ASN A 54 10.33 -13.02 10.18
C ASN A 54 11.13 -11.71 10.27
N GLU A 55 12.33 -11.74 9.73
CA GLU A 55 13.20 -10.59 9.54
C GLU A 55 13.20 -10.14 8.06
N SER A 56 13.63 -8.92 7.79
CA SER A 56 13.63 -8.39 6.42
C SER A 56 14.47 -9.21 5.44
N VAL A 57 15.58 -9.79 5.91
CA VAL A 57 16.45 -10.67 5.10
C VAL A 57 15.74 -11.93 4.62
N ASP A 58 14.75 -12.43 5.37
CA ASP A 58 13.99 -13.62 4.99
C ASP A 58 13.25 -13.44 3.65
N PHE A 59 12.85 -12.19 3.34
CA PHE A 59 12.14 -11.86 2.10
C PHE A 59 13.06 -11.84 0.86
N LEU A 60 14.37 -11.82 1.04
CA LEU A 60 15.34 -11.89 -0.04
C LEU A 60 15.76 -13.33 -0.34
N GLU A 61 15.91 -14.18 0.68
CA GLU A 61 16.61 -15.47 0.56
C GLU A 61 15.75 -16.68 0.96
N ASN A 62 14.71 -16.49 1.78
CA ASN A 62 14.00 -17.60 2.43
C ASN A 62 12.77 -18.05 1.63
N LYS A 63 12.87 -19.22 0.99
CA LYS A 63 11.76 -19.84 0.27
C LYS A 63 10.58 -20.27 1.16
N GLU A 64 10.75 -20.35 2.48
CA GLU A 64 9.68 -20.72 3.42
C GLU A 64 8.56 -19.67 3.46
N ILE A 65 8.88 -18.39 3.25
CA ILE A 65 7.93 -17.28 3.18
C ILE A 65 6.84 -17.55 2.14
N PHE A 66 7.20 -18.18 1.03
CA PHE A 66 6.28 -18.43 -0.09
C PHE A 66 5.44 -19.70 0.03
N LYS A 67 5.51 -20.43 1.15
CA LYS A 67 4.76 -21.69 1.34
C LYS A 67 3.29 -21.50 1.68
N LYS A 68 2.93 -20.40 2.36
CA LYS A 68 1.56 -20.15 2.81
C LYS A 68 0.87 -19.16 1.88
N ASN A 69 0.67 -19.56 0.64
CA ASN A 69 -0.02 -18.74 -0.37
C ASN A 69 -1.45 -18.40 0.08
N LEU A 70 -1.85 -17.15 -0.13
CA LEU A 70 -3.21 -16.66 0.06
C LEU A 70 -3.89 -16.45 -1.28
N GLU A 71 -5.13 -16.89 -1.36
CA GLU A 71 -6.03 -16.66 -2.48
C GLU A 71 -6.97 -15.50 -2.14
N LEU A 72 -7.18 -14.59 -3.09
CA LEU A 72 -8.22 -13.58 -3.02
C LEU A 72 -9.51 -14.19 -3.59
N LYS A 73 -10.57 -14.26 -2.79
CA LYS A 73 -11.86 -14.75 -3.25
C LYS A 73 -12.90 -13.64 -3.29
N PHE A 74 -13.66 -13.58 -4.36
CA PHE A 74 -14.66 -12.55 -4.65
C PHE A 74 -16.08 -13.15 -4.71
N ASN A 75 -16.28 -14.27 -4.02
CA ASN A 75 -17.57 -14.95 -3.93
C ASN A 75 -18.49 -14.33 -2.84
N GLU A 76 -19.52 -15.05 -2.40
CA GLU A 76 -20.46 -14.61 -1.35
C GLU A 76 -19.81 -14.25 0.00
N ASN A 77 -18.60 -14.76 0.27
CA ASN A 77 -17.82 -14.42 1.46
C ASN A 77 -16.41 -13.95 1.04
N PRO A 78 -16.26 -12.73 0.52
CA PRO A 78 -15.02 -12.28 -0.08
C PRO A 78 -13.93 -12.06 0.96
N GLY A 79 -12.65 -12.16 0.55
CA GLY A 79 -11.51 -11.95 1.43
C GLY A 79 -10.27 -12.75 1.09
N PHE A 80 -9.34 -12.80 2.04
CA PHE A 80 -8.11 -13.57 1.97
C PHE A 80 -8.34 -14.99 2.47
N TYR A 81 -7.89 -15.98 1.71
CA TYR A 81 -8.05 -17.39 2.03
C TYR A 81 -6.73 -18.14 2.00
N GLN A 82 -6.47 -18.92 3.03
CA GLN A 82 -5.43 -19.95 3.02
C GLN A 82 -6.10 -21.29 2.75
N LYS A 83 -5.94 -21.85 1.54
CA LYS A 83 -6.66 -23.03 1.08
C LYS A 83 -8.18 -22.78 1.13
N ARG A 84 -8.89 -23.45 2.05
CA ARG A 84 -10.35 -23.31 2.24
C ARG A 84 -10.73 -22.43 3.42
N LYS A 85 -9.76 -22.01 4.25
CA LYS A 85 -10.00 -21.23 5.46
C LYS A 85 -9.84 -19.75 5.17
N LYS A 86 -10.88 -18.96 5.47
CA LYS A 86 -10.82 -17.50 5.42
C LYS A 86 -9.93 -16.99 6.55
N ILE A 87 -9.13 -15.98 6.26
CA ILE A 87 -8.40 -15.22 7.27
C ILE A 87 -9.36 -14.14 7.80
N GLU A 88 -9.79 -14.33 9.03
CA GLU A 88 -10.70 -13.38 9.68
C GLU A 88 -9.93 -12.14 10.15
N LEU A 89 -10.35 -10.97 9.71
CA LEU A 89 -9.72 -9.69 10.02
C LEU A 89 -10.79 -8.67 10.44
N ASP A 90 -10.61 -8.05 11.60
CA ASP A 90 -11.43 -6.93 12.05
C ASP A 90 -11.00 -5.61 11.41
N ILE A 91 -9.69 -5.47 11.18
CA ILE A 91 -9.08 -4.29 10.57
C ILE A 91 -7.73 -4.66 9.95
N VAL A 92 -7.37 -3.96 8.90
CA VAL A 92 -6.05 -4.02 8.25
C VAL A 92 -5.26 -2.75 8.54
N VAL A 93 -4.02 -2.91 8.97
CA VAL A 93 -3.00 -1.86 8.93
C VAL A 93 -2.32 -1.93 7.57
N ASN A 94 -2.49 -0.89 6.77
CA ASN A 94 -1.80 -0.74 5.50
C ASN A 94 -0.40 -0.19 5.78
N ALA A 95 0.61 -1.02 5.59
CA ALA A 95 2.04 -0.68 5.73
C ALA A 95 2.75 -0.67 4.37
N CYS A 96 1.99 -0.67 3.26
CA CYS A 96 2.55 -0.54 1.92
C CYS A 96 3.03 0.89 1.67
N HIS A 97 4.08 1.02 0.84
CA HIS A 97 4.61 2.28 0.37
C HIS A 97 4.59 2.32 -1.16
N GLY A 98 4.09 3.43 -1.70
CA GLY A 98 3.98 3.66 -3.14
C GLY A 98 3.02 2.72 -3.86
N GLY A 99 2.86 2.96 -5.16
CA GLY A 99 2.08 2.11 -6.07
C GLY A 99 0.70 1.76 -5.55
N PRO A 100 0.22 0.53 -5.81
CA PRO A 100 -1.15 0.13 -5.49
C PRO A 100 -1.43 0.02 -3.98
N GLY A 101 -0.43 0.16 -3.12
CA GLY A 101 -0.63 0.28 -1.68
C GLY A 101 -1.12 1.65 -1.24
N GLU A 102 -0.77 2.70 -1.98
CA GLU A 102 -1.07 4.11 -1.63
C GLU A 102 -1.93 4.84 -2.66
N ASP A 103 -2.17 4.27 -3.85
CA ASP A 103 -2.94 4.91 -4.92
C ASP A 103 -4.46 4.66 -4.87
N GLY A 104 -4.97 4.03 -3.82
CA GLY A 104 -6.38 3.67 -3.66
C GLY A 104 -6.74 2.25 -4.10
N SER A 105 -5.83 1.52 -4.78
CA SER A 105 -6.10 0.16 -5.26
C SER A 105 -6.29 -0.83 -4.13
N LEU A 106 -5.39 -0.86 -3.14
CA LEU A 106 -5.52 -1.72 -1.96
C LEU A 106 -6.76 -1.36 -1.14
N GLN A 107 -7.04 -0.06 -0.99
CA GLN A 107 -8.21 0.43 -0.29
C GLN A 107 -9.51 -0.05 -0.96
N SER A 108 -9.56 -0.01 -2.30
CA SER A 108 -10.69 -0.53 -3.08
C SER A 108 -10.88 -2.03 -2.88
N LEU A 109 -9.80 -2.80 -2.88
CA LEU A 109 -9.84 -4.25 -2.59
C LEU A 109 -10.41 -4.54 -1.20
N LEU A 110 -9.94 -3.81 -0.18
CA LEU A 110 -10.39 -3.98 1.19
C LEU A 110 -11.85 -3.56 1.37
N ASN A 111 -12.31 -2.53 0.64
CA ASN A 111 -13.73 -2.15 0.60
C ASN A 111 -14.60 -3.27 0.00
N ILE A 112 -14.18 -3.89 -1.10
CA ILE A 112 -14.87 -5.04 -1.69
C ILE A 112 -14.96 -6.21 -0.69
N PHE A 113 -13.92 -6.41 0.11
CA PHE A 113 -13.88 -7.44 1.14
C PHE A 113 -14.62 -7.06 2.42
N ASN A 114 -15.17 -5.83 2.51
CA ASN A 114 -15.78 -5.27 3.71
C ASN A 114 -14.84 -5.33 4.93
N ILE A 115 -13.55 -5.09 4.72
CA ILE A 115 -12.51 -5.05 5.74
C ILE A 115 -12.14 -3.60 6.02
N LYS A 116 -12.21 -3.17 7.27
CA LYS A 116 -11.73 -1.85 7.70
C LYS A 116 -10.22 -1.76 7.56
N TYR A 117 -9.70 -0.58 7.30
CA TYR A 117 -8.26 -0.35 7.15
C TYR A 117 -7.83 1.01 7.72
N THR A 118 -6.53 1.16 7.93
CA THR A 118 -5.91 2.45 8.33
C THR A 118 -5.51 3.26 7.11
N GLY A 119 -5.51 4.58 7.26
CA GLY A 119 -5.14 5.52 6.20
C GLY A 119 -6.36 6.14 5.49
N PRO A 120 -6.12 6.85 4.39
CA PRO A 120 -7.18 7.51 3.61
C PRO A 120 -8.06 6.50 2.88
N ASP A 121 -9.28 6.92 2.53
CA ASP A 121 -10.12 6.15 1.61
C ASP A 121 -9.55 6.12 0.19
N GLN A 122 -10.13 5.29 -0.70
CA GLN A 122 -9.60 5.09 -2.05
C GLN A 122 -9.58 6.38 -2.88
N ILE A 123 -10.55 7.27 -2.71
CA ILE A 123 -10.64 8.52 -3.48
C ILE A 123 -9.56 9.50 -3.02
N SER A 124 -9.44 9.69 -1.72
CA SER A 124 -8.42 10.55 -1.13
C SER A 124 -7.01 10.05 -1.43
N ALA A 125 -6.78 8.73 -1.35
CA ALA A 125 -5.50 8.10 -1.69
C ALA A 125 -5.13 8.37 -3.16
N GLN A 126 -6.06 8.18 -4.09
CA GLN A 126 -5.86 8.39 -5.52
C GLN A 126 -5.54 9.86 -5.84
N ILE A 127 -6.30 10.80 -5.26
CA ILE A 127 -6.06 12.23 -5.46
C ILE A 127 -4.69 12.64 -4.91
N CYS A 128 -4.33 12.16 -3.71
CA CYS A 128 -3.05 12.49 -3.09
C CYS A 128 -1.84 11.90 -3.84
N MET A 129 -2.02 10.76 -4.51
CA MET A 129 -0.97 10.14 -5.32
C MET A 129 -0.71 10.91 -6.63
N ASP A 130 -1.74 11.53 -7.21
CA ASP A 130 -1.64 12.36 -8.40
C ASP A 130 -1.29 13.82 -8.03
N LYS A 131 0.00 14.17 -8.16
CA LYS A 131 0.50 15.51 -7.78
C LYS A 131 -0.19 16.67 -8.50
N TYR A 132 -0.69 16.43 -9.72
CA TYR A 132 -1.39 17.48 -10.48
C TYR A 132 -2.86 17.57 -10.07
N ALA A 133 -3.54 16.45 -9.89
CA ALA A 133 -4.92 16.44 -9.39
C ALA A 133 -5.00 17.05 -7.98
N PHE A 134 -4.07 16.66 -7.09
CA PHE A 134 -3.97 17.26 -5.75
C PHE A 134 -3.75 18.77 -5.80
N TYR A 135 -2.79 19.24 -6.61
CA TYR A 135 -2.55 20.66 -6.82
C TYR A 135 -3.81 21.39 -7.32
N SER A 136 -4.49 20.85 -8.32
CA SER A 136 -5.69 21.47 -8.90
C SER A 136 -6.82 21.58 -7.88
N LEU A 137 -7.02 20.54 -7.09
CA LEU A 137 -8.02 20.53 -6.01
C LEU A 137 -7.71 21.56 -4.93
N MET A 138 -6.45 21.65 -4.50
CA MET A 138 -6.04 22.62 -3.46
C MET A 138 -6.17 24.05 -3.99
N LYS A 139 -5.78 24.31 -5.23
CA LYS A 139 -5.88 25.62 -5.88
C LYS A 139 -7.34 26.08 -5.99
N GLU A 140 -8.23 25.21 -6.44
CA GLU A 140 -9.66 25.52 -6.56
C GLU A 140 -10.31 25.83 -5.20
N ASN A 141 -9.79 25.26 -4.13
CA ASN A 141 -10.22 25.54 -2.76
C ASN A 141 -9.49 26.72 -2.11
N ASN A 142 -8.76 27.53 -2.87
CA ASN A 142 -8.01 28.71 -2.38
C ASN A 142 -6.96 28.39 -1.30
N LEU A 143 -6.42 27.18 -1.32
CA LEU A 143 -5.33 26.80 -0.43
C LEU A 143 -3.98 27.18 -1.06
N PRO A 144 -2.99 27.59 -0.26
CA PRO A 144 -1.67 27.97 -0.77
C PRO A 144 -0.97 26.77 -1.38
N VAL A 145 -0.62 26.87 -2.65
CA VAL A 145 0.09 25.83 -3.42
C VAL A 145 1.20 26.42 -4.27
N ILE A 146 2.23 25.63 -4.51
CA ILE A 146 3.25 25.97 -5.50
C ILE A 146 2.66 25.69 -6.89
N GLU A 147 2.77 26.66 -7.79
CA GLU A 147 2.29 26.52 -9.18
C GLU A 147 2.88 25.28 -9.83
N LYS A 148 2.02 24.57 -10.55
CA LYS A 148 2.38 23.37 -11.31
C LYS A 148 1.72 23.41 -12.67
N LYS A 149 2.44 22.94 -13.68
CA LYS A 149 1.86 22.64 -14.98
C LYS A 149 2.28 21.23 -15.43
N LEU A 150 1.45 20.62 -16.26
CA LEU A 150 1.85 19.41 -16.96
C LEU A 150 2.78 19.82 -18.09
N LEU A 151 3.92 19.14 -18.18
CA LEU A 151 4.85 19.35 -19.28
C LEU A 151 4.36 18.54 -20.49
N ASN A 152 4.21 19.20 -21.64
CA ASN A 152 4.04 18.54 -22.92
C ASN A 152 5.43 18.27 -23.51
N VAL A 153 5.58 17.16 -24.23
CA VAL A 153 6.88 16.70 -24.77
C VAL A 153 7.51 17.72 -25.70
N ASP A 154 6.70 18.61 -26.32
CA ASP A 154 7.15 19.64 -27.27
C ASP A 154 7.49 20.98 -26.61
N GLU A 155 7.29 21.14 -25.30
CA GLU A 155 7.64 22.36 -24.58
C GLU A 155 9.08 22.25 -24.03
N ASN A 156 10.05 22.76 -24.79
CA ASN A 156 11.48 22.72 -24.46
C ASN A 156 12.04 24.00 -23.84
N GLU A 157 11.22 25.02 -23.56
CA GLU A 157 11.70 26.29 -23.03
C GLU A 157 11.34 26.43 -21.54
N PHE A 158 12.33 26.25 -20.68
CA PHE A 158 12.27 26.62 -19.27
C PHE A 158 12.99 27.96 -19.09
N ASN A 159 12.24 29.04 -18.91
CA ASN A 159 12.77 30.38 -18.72
C ASN A 159 13.07 30.72 -17.25
N GLU A 160 12.79 29.82 -16.34
CA GLU A 160 12.93 29.96 -14.88
C GLU A 160 13.39 28.65 -14.26
N ASP A 161 13.85 28.71 -13.00
CA ASP A 161 14.21 27.53 -12.25
C ASP A 161 12.98 26.65 -11.97
N HIS A 162 12.96 25.46 -12.56
CA HIS A 162 11.89 24.50 -12.42
C HIS A 162 12.37 23.19 -11.79
N ILE A 163 11.49 22.55 -11.03
CA ILE A 163 11.70 21.18 -10.56
C ILE A 163 10.78 20.26 -11.35
N LEU A 164 11.35 19.37 -12.13
CA LEU A 164 10.61 18.33 -12.83
C LEU A 164 10.35 17.16 -11.88
N LYS A 165 9.10 16.70 -11.84
CA LYS A 165 8.68 15.56 -11.02
C LYS A 165 7.73 14.65 -11.78
N PRO A 166 7.82 13.31 -11.62
CA PRO A 166 6.79 12.42 -12.11
C PRO A 166 5.42 12.81 -11.53
N ARG A 167 4.37 12.77 -12.33
CA ARG A 167 3.00 13.06 -11.89
C ARG A 167 2.56 12.11 -10.77
N PHE A 168 2.85 10.82 -10.92
CA PHE A 168 2.55 9.76 -9.96
C PHE A 168 3.82 9.27 -9.28
N GLY A 169 3.68 8.60 -8.14
CA GLY A 169 4.79 8.07 -7.37
C GLY A 169 5.32 9.03 -6.29
N GLY A 170 6.30 8.58 -5.52
CA GLY A 170 6.84 9.27 -4.35
C GLY A 170 8.34 9.03 -4.18
N SER A 171 8.86 9.41 -2.99
CA SER A 171 10.22 9.11 -2.50
C SER A 171 11.37 9.48 -3.45
N SER A 172 11.18 10.51 -4.28
CA SER A 172 12.20 10.97 -5.27
C SER A 172 12.66 9.87 -6.24
N ILE A 173 11.80 8.90 -6.52
CA ILE A 173 12.04 7.85 -7.52
C ILE A 173 11.55 8.38 -8.88
N GLY A 174 12.46 8.45 -9.87
CA GLY A 174 12.19 8.95 -11.22
C GLY A 174 13.07 10.08 -11.63
#